data_1bc31a299ab39f9cf2c821c47e337290
#
_entry.id   1bc31a299ab39f9cf2c821c47e337290
#
_cell.length_a   1.000
_cell.length_b   1.000
_cell.length_c   1.000
_cell.angle_alpha   90.00
_cell.angle_beta   90.00
_cell.angle_gamma   90.00
#
_symmetry.space_group_name_H-M   'P 1'
#
loop_
_entity.id
_entity.type
_entity.pdbx_description
1 polymer ?
#
loop_
_entity_poly.entity_id
_entity_poly.type
_entity_poly.pdbx_seq_one_letter_code
_entity_poly.pdbx_strand_id
1 'polypeptide(L)'
;IPAGILPGARPGGLAVTVSSACSLAARKLGELMKQHVQHPLEAILQQRIAIIDGAMGTTIRTYGMAETDIRGDRFRSANKDLLNNGDLFTLTQPKMICDIHRRFLEAGADILETNTFGATSITQSEFFVEDPREHGGRKDPEFYQKVIEDPMLRDLAWEINETSARQCREWADRIGNETGRQRFVAGAIGPLTVSLSNSPDADDPGFRVVTFDQVKTAYKEEVRALIAGGSDLLLVETIFDSLNAKAALVAIREVFDEDGLAAAHKELPVMISAAVGRGGETLISAQTTEAFWNAVKHVRPLSVGLNCSLGPDLMYPFLSELAAKADVAVSAYPNAGLPNPLSETGFDLGPPDMARFLGTFAADGLINIAGGCCGNTPEHIAAIAQALQGVAPRSIAREEVAA
;
A
#
# COMPACT_ATOMS: atom_id res chain seq x y z
N ILE A 1 67.86 -53.02 -13.89
CA ILE A 1 67.84 -53.54 -15.28
C ILE A 1 66.40 -53.46 -15.81
N PRO A 2 66.07 -53.04 -17.04
CA PRO A 2 65.90 -51.63 -17.39
C PRO A 2 64.44 -51.28 -17.67
N ALA A 3 64.24 -49.97 -17.80
CA ALA A 3 63.00 -49.24 -18.08
C ALA A 3 62.37 -49.64 -19.43
N GLY A 4 61.03 -49.73 -19.44
CA GLY A 4 60.24 -49.82 -20.66
C GLY A 4 59.39 -48.53 -20.75
N ILE A 5 59.72 -47.72 -21.76
CA ILE A 5 58.99 -46.49 -22.14
C ILE A 5 57.73 -46.93 -22.88
N LEU A 6 56.56 -46.46 -22.44
CA LEU A 6 55.31 -46.50 -23.22
C LEU A 6 54.94 -45.08 -23.70
N PRO A 7 54.38 -44.90 -24.88
CA PRO A 7 54.19 -43.60 -25.53
C PRO A 7 52.97 -42.83 -25.04
N GLY A 8 53.12 -41.49 -25.05
CA GLY A 8 52.14 -40.53 -24.56
C GLY A 8 50.83 -40.55 -25.30
N ALA A 9 49.77 -40.52 -24.50
CA ALA A 9 48.42 -40.12 -24.94
C ALA A 9 48.30 -38.62 -24.86
N ARG A 10 47.97 -37.94 -25.94
CA ARG A 10 47.63 -36.53 -25.99
C ARG A 10 46.27 -36.31 -25.29
N PRO A 11 46.11 -35.33 -24.43
CA PRO A 11 44.80 -34.98 -23.93
C PRO A 11 43.99 -34.31 -25.05
N GLY A 12 42.93 -34.98 -25.49
CA GLY A 12 41.93 -34.39 -26.34
C GLY A 12 41.16 -33.33 -25.54
N GLY A 13 41.35 -32.05 -25.88
CA GLY A 13 40.59 -30.97 -25.36
C GLY A 13 39.12 -31.07 -25.82
N LEU A 14 38.21 -31.40 -24.89
CA LEU A 14 36.78 -31.15 -25.08
C LEU A 14 36.58 -29.63 -25.04
N ALA A 15 36.51 -29.02 -26.21
CA ALA A 15 35.96 -27.70 -26.36
C ALA A 15 34.47 -27.83 -26.05
N VAL A 16 34.08 -27.44 -24.82
CA VAL A 16 32.67 -27.24 -24.48
C VAL A 16 32.21 -26.00 -25.26
N THR A 17 31.60 -26.23 -26.41
CA THR A 17 30.82 -25.21 -27.11
C THR A 17 29.67 -24.85 -26.18
N VAL A 18 29.81 -23.73 -25.44
CA VAL A 18 28.71 -23.11 -24.72
C VAL A 18 27.66 -22.82 -25.79
N SER A 19 26.61 -23.62 -25.76
CA SER A 19 25.55 -23.69 -26.74
C SER A 19 24.95 -22.29 -26.99
N SER A 20 24.73 -21.99 -28.28
CA SER A 20 23.95 -20.83 -28.76
C SER A 20 22.59 -20.64 -28.01
N ALA A 21 22.09 -21.69 -27.38
CA ALA A 21 20.90 -21.66 -26.52
C ALA A 21 21.07 -20.80 -25.25
N CYS A 22 22.25 -20.80 -24.62
CA CYS A 22 22.52 -19.98 -23.42
C CYS A 22 22.65 -18.51 -23.80
N SER A 23 23.25 -18.21 -24.96
CA SER A 23 23.31 -16.84 -25.52
C SER A 23 21.91 -16.32 -25.94
N LEU A 24 21.06 -17.21 -26.48
CA LEU A 24 19.70 -16.87 -26.87
C LEU A 24 18.79 -16.64 -25.65
N ALA A 25 18.96 -17.46 -24.60
CA ALA A 25 18.27 -17.27 -23.32
C ALA A 25 18.70 -15.98 -22.61
N ALA A 26 19.99 -15.66 -22.60
CA ALA A 26 20.51 -14.40 -22.04
C ALA A 26 20.07 -13.19 -22.86
N ARG A 27 20.00 -13.27 -24.19
CA ARG A 27 19.44 -12.23 -25.04
C ARG A 27 17.92 -12.05 -24.84
N LYS A 28 17.15 -13.15 -24.76
CA LYS A 28 15.71 -13.10 -24.44
C LYS A 28 15.47 -12.55 -23.04
N LEU A 29 16.28 -12.92 -22.04
CA LEU A 29 16.22 -12.34 -20.71
C LEU A 29 16.55 -10.84 -20.73
N GLY A 30 17.56 -10.43 -21.48
CA GLY A 30 17.93 -9.02 -21.68
C GLY A 30 16.90 -8.22 -22.48
N GLU A 31 16.18 -8.86 -23.42
CA GLU A 31 15.07 -8.25 -24.16
C GLU A 31 13.80 -8.19 -23.30
N LEU A 32 13.51 -9.19 -22.49
CA LEU A 32 12.44 -9.17 -21.46
C LEU A 32 12.70 -8.09 -20.40
N MET A 33 13.95 -7.88 -19.99
CA MET A 33 14.33 -6.80 -19.08
C MET A 33 14.28 -5.41 -19.74
N LYS A 34 14.33 -5.31 -21.07
CA LYS A 34 14.20 -4.05 -21.83
C LYS A 34 12.77 -3.67 -22.16
N GLN A 35 11.78 -4.56 -21.96
CA GLN A 35 10.35 -4.31 -22.21
C GLN A 35 9.57 -4.02 -20.92
N HIS A 36 10.22 -3.62 -19.84
CA HIS A 36 9.50 -3.01 -18.72
C HIS A 36 8.94 -1.67 -19.21
N VAL A 37 7.67 -1.67 -19.55
CA VAL A 37 6.97 -0.41 -19.87
C VAL A 37 7.01 0.41 -18.60
N GLN A 38 7.87 1.43 -18.59
CA GLN A 38 8.02 2.29 -17.43
C GLN A 38 6.67 2.95 -17.13
N HIS A 39 6.14 2.73 -15.93
CA HIS A 39 4.89 3.36 -15.54
C HIS A 39 5.07 4.89 -15.52
N PRO A 40 4.08 5.69 -16.00
CA PRO A 40 4.23 7.15 -16.08
C PRO A 40 4.62 7.81 -14.77
N LEU A 41 4.18 7.29 -13.63
CA LEU A 41 4.56 7.77 -12.31
C LEU A 41 6.07 7.64 -12.05
N GLU A 42 6.73 6.58 -12.52
CA GLU A 42 8.18 6.41 -12.36
C GLU A 42 8.97 7.56 -13.02
N ALA A 43 8.53 8.01 -14.19
CA ALA A 43 9.15 9.16 -14.86
C ALA A 43 8.98 10.45 -14.05
N ILE A 44 7.82 10.63 -13.40
CA ILE A 44 7.57 11.78 -12.52
C ILE A 44 8.50 11.73 -11.30
N LEU A 45 8.64 10.57 -10.65
CA LEU A 45 9.47 10.40 -9.44
C LEU A 45 10.98 10.66 -9.69
N GLN A 46 11.42 10.62 -10.95
CA GLN A 46 12.79 11.00 -11.32
C GLN A 46 12.98 12.50 -11.50
N GLN A 47 11.90 13.25 -11.72
CA GLN A 47 11.94 14.69 -12.06
C GLN A 47 11.54 15.57 -10.89
N ARG A 48 10.59 15.12 -10.08
CA ARG A 48 10.04 15.86 -8.95
C ARG A 48 9.45 14.94 -7.90
N ILE A 49 9.22 15.46 -6.71
CA ILE A 49 8.47 14.78 -5.68
C ILE A 49 7.00 14.73 -6.10
N ALA A 50 6.38 13.54 -6.06
CA ALA A 50 4.95 13.37 -6.28
C ALA A 50 4.19 13.60 -4.96
N ILE A 51 2.97 14.10 -5.07
CA ILE A 51 2.11 14.37 -3.92
C ILE A 51 1.02 13.28 -3.86
N ILE A 52 0.97 12.55 -2.77
CA ILE A 52 -0.16 11.69 -2.42
C ILE A 52 -1.14 12.49 -1.57
N ASP A 53 -2.40 12.13 -1.59
CA ASP A 53 -3.45 12.85 -0.89
C ASP A 53 -3.36 12.75 0.65
N GLY A 54 -4.42 13.11 1.33
CA GLY A 54 -4.49 13.13 2.78
C GLY A 54 -5.57 12.20 3.32
N ALA A 55 -5.80 12.30 4.63
CA ALA A 55 -6.65 11.39 5.37
C ALA A 55 -8.14 11.48 4.97
N MET A 56 -8.61 10.49 4.24
CA MET A 56 -10.04 10.32 3.96
C MET A 56 -10.86 10.32 5.25
N GLY A 57 -10.51 9.48 6.22
CA GLY A 57 -11.25 9.36 7.48
C GLY A 57 -11.30 10.66 8.30
N THR A 58 -10.22 11.45 8.36
CA THR A 58 -10.22 12.78 9.00
C THR A 58 -11.17 13.71 8.26
N THR A 59 -11.09 13.73 6.94
CA THR A 59 -11.91 14.63 6.13
C THR A 59 -13.39 14.26 6.21
N ILE A 60 -13.76 12.97 6.20
CA ILE A 60 -15.14 12.51 6.44
C ILE A 60 -15.70 13.05 7.76
N ARG A 61 -14.90 13.05 8.84
CA ARG A 61 -15.34 13.56 10.15
C ARG A 61 -15.75 15.04 10.11
N THR A 62 -15.13 15.86 9.25
CA THR A 62 -15.49 17.28 9.11
C THR A 62 -16.88 17.49 8.52
N TYR A 63 -17.48 16.49 7.89
CA TYR A 63 -18.87 16.56 7.40
C TYR A 63 -19.91 16.26 8.49
N GLY A 64 -19.49 15.82 9.68
CA GLY A 64 -20.39 15.60 10.82
C GLY A 64 -21.45 14.52 10.57
N MET A 65 -21.12 13.48 9.81
CA MET A 65 -22.03 12.39 9.47
C MET A 65 -22.46 11.60 10.71
N ALA A 66 -23.75 11.27 10.77
CA ALA A 66 -24.34 10.45 11.82
C ALA A 66 -24.46 8.98 11.39
N GLU A 67 -24.81 8.12 12.35
CA GLU A 67 -25.08 6.69 12.10
C GLU A 67 -26.16 6.47 11.01
N THR A 68 -27.17 7.34 10.96
CA THR A 68 -28.22 7.29 9.93
C THR A 68 -27.67 7.58 8.52
N ASP A 69 -26.65 8.42 8.41
CA ASP A 69 -26.08 8.80 7.13
C ASP A 69 -25.23 7.66 6.54
N ILE A 70 -24.45 6.98 7.38
CA ILE A 70 -23.64 5.84 6.93
C ILE A 70 -24.52 4.63 6.59
N ARG A 71 -25.62 4.41 7.31
CA ARG A 71 -26.57 3.35 6.97
C ARG A 71 -27.25 3.58 5.63
N GLY A 72 -27.59 4.85 5.33
CA GLY A 72 -28.43 5.18 4.19
C GLY A 72 -29.71 4.34 4.18
N ASP A 73 -30.25 4.07 3.00
CA ASP A 73 -31.41 3.20 2.84
C ASP A 73 -31.03 1.71 2.89
N ARG A 74 -29.83 1.38 2.45
CA ARG A 74 -29.39 -0.01 2.23
C ARG A 74 -29.11 -0.78 3.53
N PHE A 75 -28.55 -0.13 4.53
CA PHE A 75 -28.09 -0.78 5.77
C PHE A 75 -28.96 -0.42 6.99
N ARG A 76 -30.19 0.05 6.79
CA ARG A 76 -31.10 0.44 7.90
C ARG A 76 -31.32 -0.67 8.92
N SER A 77 -31.33 -1.92 8.47
CA SER A 77 -31.58 -3.11 9.30
C SER A 77 -30.31 -3.73 9.89
N ALA A 78 -29.15 -3.11 9.71
CA ALA A 78 -27.92 -3.64 10.30
C ALA A 78 -28.02 -3.62 11.85
N ASN A 79 -27.62 -4.72 12.48
CA ASN A 79 -27.75 -4.88 13.94
C ASN A 79 -26.66 -4.17 14.73
N LYS A 80 -25.51 -3.88 14.10
CA LYS A 80 -24.36 -3.22 14.73
C LYS A 80 -24.26 -1.76 14.32
N ASP A 81 -23.52 -0.98 15.10
CA ASP A 81 -23.11 0.39 14.77
C ASP A 81 -22.14 0.36 13.58
N LEU A 82 -22.43 1.18 12.57
CA LEU A 82 -21.66 1.26 11.33
C LEU A 82 -20.80 2.53 11.22
N LEU A 83 -20.95 3.50 12.15
CA LEU A 83 -20.35 4.84 12.02
C LEU A 83 -18.82 4.80 11.85
N ASN A 84 -18.17 3.78 12.39
CA ASN A 84 -16.74 3.59 12.25
C ASN A 84 -16.32 2.82 10.99
N ASN A 85 -17.27 2.39 10.14
CA ASN A 85 -16.99 1.75 8.85
C ASN A 85 -16.94 2.82 7.74
N GLY A 86 -15.84 3.58 7.71
CA GLY A 86 -15.68 4.68 6.76
C GLY A 86 -15.77 4.30 5.29
N ASP A 87 -15.46 3.05 4.96
CA ASP A 87 -15.47 2.53 3.57
C ASP A 87 -16.90 2.47 3.00
N LEU A 88 -17.90 2.25 3.87
CA LEU A 88 -19.32 2.22 3.45
C LEU A 88 -19.81 3.56 2.89
N PHE A 89 -19.21 4.68 3.27
CA PHE A 89 -19.58 5.98 2.72
C PHE A 89 -19.38 6.06 1.20
N THR A 90 -18.48 5.24 0.65
CA THR A 90 -18.32 5.07 -0.81
C THR A 90 -19.64 4.70 -1.48
N LEU A 91 -20.48 3.89 -0.83
CA LEU A 91 -21.77 3.42 -1.34
C LEU A 91 -22.94 4.28 -0.89
N THR A 92 -22.92 4.75 0.36
CA THR A 92 -24.07 5.43 0.97
C THR A 92 -24.02 6.95 0.81
N GLN A 93 -22.82 7.54 0.73
CA GLN A 93 -22.59 8.98 0.55
C GLN A 93 -21.60 9.29 -0.59
N PRO A 94 -21.81 8.74 -1.81
CA PRO A 94 -20.84 8.86 -2.91
C PRO A 94 -20.53 10.32 -3.29
N LYS A 95 -21.50 11.24 -3.13
CA LYS A 95 -21.26 12.65 -3.43
C LYS A 95 -20.24 13.28 -2.48
N MET A 96 -20.28 12.93 -1.20
CA MET A 96 -19.32 13.39 -0.20
C MET A 96 -17.92 12.83 -0.49
N ILE A 97 -17.81 11.53 -0.74
CA ILE A 97 -16.53 10.90 -1.08
C ILE A 97 -15.92 11.51 -2.34
N CYS A 98 -16.72 11.68 -3.39
CA CYS A 98 -16.29 12.35 -4.62
C CYS A 98 -15.86 13.81 -4.39
N ASP A 99 -16.54 14.56 -3.52
CA ASP A 99 -16.15 15.94 -3.16
C ASP A 99 -14.79 15.95 -2.44
N ILE A 100 -14.54 15.01 -1.55
CA ILE A 100 -13.25 14.87 -0.87
C ILE A 100 -12.13 14.59 -1.86
N HIS A 101 -12.29 13.62 -2.77
CA HIS A 101 -11.32 13.33 -3.83
C HIS A 101 -11.04 14.55 -4.70
N ARG A 102 -12.08 15.26 -5.12
CA ARG A 102 -11.94 16.52 -5.89
C ARG A 102 -11.08 17.52 -5.15
N ARG A 103 -11.38 17.78 -3.86
CA ARG A 103 -10.65 18.76 -3.04
C ARG A 103 -9.16 18.40 -2.89
N PHE A 104 -8.82 17.12 -2.73
CA PHE A 104 -7.41 16.69 -2.68
C PHE A 104 -6.70 16.87 -4.02
N LEU A 105 -7.37 16.58 -5.15
CA LEU A 105 -6.82 16.83 -6.48
C LEU A 105 -6.58 18.32 -6.75
N GLU A 106 -7.54 19.17 -6.38
CA GLU A 106 -7.43 20.64 -6.46
C GLU A 106 -6.31 21.17 -5.56
N ALA A 107 -6.08 20.54 -4.40
CA ALA A 107 -4.97 20.82 -3.50
C ALA A 107 -3.59 20.43 -4.07
N GLY A 108 -3.55 19.69 -5.17
CA GLY A 108 -2.31 19.37 -5.88
C GLY A 108 -1.88 17.90 -5.79
N ALA A 109 -2.69 17.00 -5.21
CA ALA A 109 -2.37 15.58 -5.18
C ALA A 109 -2.19 15.01 -6.59
N ASP A 110 -1.10 14.28 -6.81
CA ASP A 110 -0.84 13.49 -8.02
C ASP A 110 -1.46 12.10 -7.92
N ILE A 111 -1.51 11.57 -6.70
CA ILE A 111 -1.97 10.22 -6.39
C ILE A 111 -3.15 10.36 -5.43
N LEU A 112 -4.27 9.74 -5.78
CA LEU A 112 -5.43 9.58 -4.90
C LEU A 112 -5.47 8.16 -4.35
N GLU A 113 -5.69 8.02 -3.06
CA GLU A 113 -6.02 6.75 -2.42
C GLU A 113 -7.52 6.46 -2.53
N THR A 114 -7.86 5.20 -2.80
CA THR A 114 -9.25 4.74 -2.73
C THR A 114 -9.73 4.71 -1.28
N ASN A 115 -11.04 4.92 -1.05
CA ASN A 115 -11.64 4.80 0.28
C ASN A 115 -11.94 3.33 0.59
N THR A 116 -10.88 2.53 0.76
CA THR A 116 -10.95 1.06 0.89
C THR A 116 -10.05 0.50 1.99
N PHE A 117 -9.73 1.32 2.98
CA PHE A 117 -8.78 0.99 4.06
C PHE A 117 -9.14 -0.30 4.82
N GLY A 118 -10.44 -0.61 4.97
CA GLY A 118 -10.95 -1.82 5.61
C GLY A 118 -11.89 -2.62 4.71
N ALA A 119 -11.73 -2.57 3.39
CA ALA A 119 -12.70 -3.10 2.45
C ALA A 119 -12.48 -4.59 2.12
N THR A 120 -12.05 -5.42 3.08
CA THR A 120 -12.01 -6.87 2.96
C THR A 120 -13.20 -7.54 3.64
N SER A 121 -13.57 -8.76 3.22
CA SER A 121 -14.60 -9.56 3.91
C SER A 121 -14.27 -9.75 5.39
N ILE A 122 -12.99 -9.92 5.76
CA ILE A 122 -12.56 -10.07 7.15
C ILE A 122 -12.86 -8.80 7.96
N THR A 123 -12.50 -7.63 7.49
CA THR A 123 -12.75 -6.38 8.22
C THR A 123 -14.24 -6.05 8.24
N GLN A 124 -14.94 -6.24 7.12
CA GLN A 124 -16.39 -6.00 7.06
C GLN A 124 -17.19 -6.92 7.99
N SER A 125 -16.68 -8.12 8.30
CA SER A 125 -17.33 -9.02 9.27
C SER A 125 -17.47 -8.42 10.67
N GLU A 126 -16.60 -7.49 11.07
CA GLU A 126 -16.70 -6.81 12.37
C GLU A 126 -17.99 -5.99 12.50
N PHE A 127 -18.55 -5.55 11.37
CA PHE A 127 -19.73 -4.70 11.31
C PHE A 127 -21.03 -5.47 10.98
N PHE A 128 -20.94 -6.64 10.36
CA PHE A 128 -22.10 -7.36 9.84
C PHE A 128 -22.31 -8.77 10.41
N VAL A 129 -21.29 -9.35 11.07
CA VAL A 129 -21.37 -10.69 11.66
C VAL A 129 -21.33 -10.59 13.18
N GLU A 130 -22.18 -11.35 13.87
CA GLU A 130 -22.16 -11.42 15.32
C GLU A 130 -20.81 -11.94 15.82
N ASP A 131 -20.32 -11.35 16.90
CA ASP A 131 -19.06 -11.79 17.51
C ASP A 131 -19.34 -13.07 18.33
N PRO A 132 -18.74 -14.20 17.98
CA PRO A 132 -18.98 -15.44 18.70
C PRO A 132 -18.56 -15.36 20.18
N ARG A 133 -17.68 -14.43 20.55
CA ARG A 133 -17.23 -14.23 21.94
C ARG A 133 -18.35 -13.71 22.84
N GLU A 134 -19.34 -13.00 22.30
CA GLU A 134 -20.53 -12.54 23.05
C GLU A 134 -21.40 -13.70 23.54
N HIS A 135 -21.26 -14.87 22.93
CA HIS A 135 -22.02 -16.09 23.26
C HIS A 135 -21.14 -17.23 23.76
N GLY A 136 -19.93 -16.91 24.30
CA GLY A 136 -18.99 -17.88 24.87
C GLY A 136 -18.21 -18.70 23.83
N GLY A 137 -18.29 -18.33 22.55
CA GLY A 137 -17.46 -18.85 21.49
C GLY A 137 -16.12 -18.13 21.37
N ARG A 138 -15.38 -18.38 20.30
CA ARG A 138 -14.13 -17.68 19.99
C ARG A 138 -14.03 -17.40 18.50
N LYS A 139 -13.29 -16.34 18.16
CA LYS A 139 -12.81 -16.16 16.79
C LYS A 139 -11.62 -17.08 16.58
N ASP A 140 -11.68 -17.92 15.57
CA ASP A 140 -10.66 -18.90 15.21
C ASP A 140 -10.67 -19.13 13.69
N PRO A 141 -9.78 -19.98 13.14
CA PRO A 141 -9.75 -20.22 11.70
C PRO A 141 -11.05 -20.79 11.13
N GLU A 142 -11.86 -21.52 11.90
CA GLU A 142 -13.16 -22.00 11.43
C GLU A 142 -14.17 -20.85 11.28
N PHE A 143 -14.16 -19.91 12.23
CA PHE A 143 -14.97 -18.69 12.11
C PHE A 143 -14.57 -17.88 10.87
N TYR A 144 -13.28 -17.60 10.67
CA TYR A 144 -12.82 -16.81 9.52
C TYR A 144 -12.96 -17.55 8.19
N GLN A 145 -12.99 -18.89 8.18
CA GLN A 145 -13.35 -19.62 6.97
C GLN A 145 -14.78 -19.31 6.51
N LYS A 146 -15.72 -19.26 7.45
CA LYS A 146 -17.11 -18.88 7.14
C LYS A 146 -17.20 -17.41 6.68
N VAL A 147 -16.40 -16.52 7.28
CA VAL A 147 -16.34 -15.11 6.89
C VAL A 147 -15.89 -14.92 5.44
N ILE A 148 -14.79 -15.57 5.04
CA ILE A 148 -14.26 -15.41 3.67
C ILE A 148 -15.09 -16.16 2.61
N GLU A 149 -15.96 -17.07 3.02
CA GLU A 149 -16.88 -17.78 2.15
C GLU A 149 -18.27 -17.14 2.11
N ASP A 150 -18.56 -16.18 2.99
CA ASP A 150 -19.86 -15.51 3.07
C ASP A 150 -20.13 -14.65 1.82
N PRO A 151 -21.15 -14.98 1.01
CA PRO A 151 -21.39 -14.25 -0.25
C PRO A 151 -21.72 -12.78 -0.03
N MET A 152 -22.45 -12.44 1.05
CA MET A 152 -22.82 -11.04 1.33
C MET A 152 -21.59 -10.20 1.65
N LEU A 153 -20.66 -10.72 2.46
CA LEU A 153 -19.43 -10.02 2.80
C LEU A 153 -18.48 -9.87 1.58
N ARG A 154 -18.40 -10.91 0.76
CA ARG A 154 -17.61 -10.90 -0.48
C ARG A 154 -18.14 -9.89 -1.49
N ASP A 155 -19.45 -9.94 -1.75
CA ASP A 155 -20.10 -9.00 -2.67
C ASP A 155 -19.99 -7.56 -2.17
N LEU A 156 -20.13 -7.33 -0.85
CA LEU A 156 -19.96 -5.99 -0.25
C LEU A 156 -18.52 -5.52 -0.38
N ALA A 157 -17.53 -6.34 -0.05
CA ALA A 157 -16.12 -6.01 -0.19
C ALA A 157 -15.78 -5.69 -1.66
N TRP A 158 -16.24 -6.50 -2.60
CA TRP A 158 -16.06 -6.24 -4.04
C TRP A 158 -16.62 -4.88 -4.44
N GLU A 159 -17.90 -4.63 -4.08
CA GLU A 159 -18.59 -3.41 -4.48
C GLU A 159 -17.94 -2.14 -3.91
N ILE A 160 -17.49 -2.17 -2.65
CA ILE A 160 -16.77 -1.04 -2.05
C ILE A 160 -15.48 -0.75 -2.83
N ASN A 161 -14.66 -1.77 -3.06
CA ASN A 161 -13.37 -1.62 -3.73
C ASN A 161 -13.50 -1.14 -5.18
N GLU A 162 -14.34 -1.80 -5.96
CA GLU A 162 -14.56 -1.47 -7.37
C GLU A 162 -15.16 -0.07 -7.52
N THR A 163 -16.17 0.25 -6.70
CA THR A 163 -16.83 1.57 -6.75
C THR A 163 -15.89 2.69 -6.32
N SER A 164 -15.09 2.48 -5.26
CA SER A 164 -14.14 3.48 -4.79
C SER A 164 -13.06 3.77 -5.84
N ALA A 165 -12.48 2.73 -6.42
CA ALA A 165 -11.48 2.90 -7.49
C ALA A 165 -12.07 3.63 -8.70
N ARG A 166 -13.30 3.30 -9.12
CA ARG A 166 -13.99 3.99 -10.21
C ARG A 166 -14.26 5.47 -9.89
N GLN A 167 -14.71 5.80 -8.69
CA GLN A 167 -14.91 7.20 -8.26
C GLN A 167 -13.60 8.00 -8.30
N CYS A 168 -12.50 7.43 -7.79
CA CYS A 168 -11.18 8.04 -7.88
C CYS A 168 -10.77 8.26 -9.33
N ARG A 169 -10.95 7.24 -10.21
CA ARG A 169 -10.57 7.30 -11.61
C ARG A 169 -11.33 8.40 -12.35
N GLU A 170 -12.65 8.50 -12.15
CA GLU A 170 -13.48 9.55 -12.76
C GLU A 170 -12.98 10.96 -12.41
N TRP A 171 -12.65 11.21 -11.14
CA TRP A 171 -12.16 12.53 -10.71
C TRP A 171 -10.71 12.77 -11.13
N ALA A 172 -9.84 11.75 -11.07
CA ALA A 172 -8.46 11.84 -11.54
C ALA A 172 -8.40 12.20 -13.04
N ASP A 173 -9.23 11.56 -13.86
CA ASP A 173 -9.33 11.85 -15.29
C ASP A 173 -9.87 13.26 -15.55
N ARG A 174 -10.93 13.63 -14.84
CA ARG A 174 -11.55 14.95 -14.98
C ARG A 174 -10.58 16.08 -14.67
N ILE A 175 -10.01 16.08 -13.47
CA ILE A 175 -9.06 17.13 -13.06
C ILE A 175 -7.75 17.03 -13.87
N GLY A 176 -7.33 15.83 -14.24
CA GLY A 176 -6.19 15.61 -15.13
C GLY A 176 -6.37 16.29 -16.48
N ASN A 177 -7.54 16.12 -17.10
CA ASN A 177 -7.89 16.77 -18.37
C ASN A 177 -8.03 18.29 -18.25
N GLU A 178 -8.63 18.78 -17.16
CA GLU A 178 -8.82 20.22 -16.91
C GLU A 178 -7.47 20.94 -16.69
N THR A 179 -6.51 20.26 -16.04
CA THR A 179 -5.21 20.86 -15.67
C THR A 179 -4.05 20.49 -16.61
N GLY A 180 -4.26 19.55 -17.54
CA GLY A 180 -3.20 18.99 -18.38
C GLY A 180 -2.15 18.18 -17.59
N ARG A 181 -2.46 17.76 -16.34
CA ARG A 181 -1.55 17.06 -15.45
C ARG A 181 -2.10 15.68 -15.11
N GLN A 182 -1.37 14.63 -15.49
CA GLN A 182 -1.78 13.25 -15.17
C GLN A 182 -1.92 13.03 -13.67
N ARG A 183 -3.01 12.35 -13.28
CA ARG A 183 -3.29 11.92 -11.91
C ARG A 183 -3.41 10.41 -11.87
N PHE A 184 -3.11 9.82 -10.71
CA PHE A 184 -3.04 8.38 -10.53
C PHE A 184 -3.98 7.94 -9.40
N VAL A 185 -4.51 6.75 -9.54
CA VAL A 185 -5.36 6.10 -8.53
C VAL A 185 -4.57 4.98 -7.87
N ALA A 186 -4.34 5.10 -6.58
CA ALA A 186 -3.76 4.07 -5.74
C ALA A 186 -4.88 3.24 -5.11
N GLY A 187 -5.01 1.98 -5.50
CA GLY A 187 -5.88 1.03 -4.83
C GLY A 187 -5.31 0.73 -3.44
N ALA A 188 -5.91 1.32 -2.41
CA ALA A 188 -5.44 1.20 -1.02
C ALA A 188 -5.85 -0.14 -0.43
N ILE A 189 -4.85 -0.88 0.08
CA ILE A 189 -4.95 -2.18 0.73
C ILE A 189 -4.46 -1.98 2.17
N GLY A 190 -5.39 -1.74 3.08
CA GLY A 190 -5.09 -1.45 4.47
C GLY A 190 -4.84 -2.69 5.34
N PRO A 191 -4.51 -2.47 6.62
CA PRO A 191 -4.32 -3.57 7.56
C PRO A 191 -5.65 -4.23 7.93
N LEU A 192 -5.60 -5.53 8.24
CA LEU A 192 -6.74 -6.26 8.78
C LEU A 192 -6.90 -6.04 10.28
N THR A 193 -8.09 -6.32 10.78
CA THR A 193 -8.42 -6.37 12.22
C THR A 193 -7.85 -7.60 12.92
N VAL A 194 -7.16 -8.47 12.20
CA VAL A 194 -6.52 -9.70 12.67
C VAL A 194 -5.04 -9.75 12.32
N SER A 195 -4.26 -10.44 13.14
CA SER A 195 -2.81 -10.58 12.97
C SER A 195 -2.41 -12.04 12.78
N LEU A 196 -1.49 -12.27 11.84
CA LEU A 196 -0.83 -13.55 11.64
C LEU A 196 0.37 -13.76 12.58
N SER A 197 0.93 -12.67 13.13
CA SER A 197 2.12 -12.73 13.96
C SER A 197 1.82 -12.94 15.44
N ASN A 198 0.70 -12.43 15.94
CA ASN A 198 0.38 -12.43 17.36
C ASN A 198 -0.72 -13.42 17.73
N SER A 199 -0.62 -14.03 18.93
CA SER A 199 -1.72 -14.72 19.59
C SER A 199 -2.54 -13.73 20.41
N PRO A 200 -3.87 -13.72 20.33
CA PRO A 200 -4.71 -13.00 21.28
C PRO A 200 -4.90 -13.78 22.60
N ASP A 201 -4.43 -15.01 22.69
CA ASP A 201 -4.50 -15.88 23.86
C ASP A 201 -3.17 -15.90 24.58
N ALA A 202 -3.12 -15.36 25.80
CA ALA A 202 -1.90 -15.29 26.59
C ALA A 202 -1.40 -16.68 27.06
N ASP A 203 -2.32 -17.64 27.18
CA ASP A 203 -2.01 -19.00 27.64
C ASP A 203 -1.63 -19.92 26.47
N ASP A 204 -1.96 -19.54 25.22
CA ASP A 204 -1.57 -20.26 24.01
C ASP A 204 -0.86 -19.33 23.01
N PRO A 205 0.43 -19.10 23.13
CA PRO A 205 1.19 -18.24 22.23
C PRO A 205 1.28 -18.78 20.79
N GLY A 206 0.97 -20.06 20.57
CA GLY A 206 0.89 -20.70 19.26
C GLY A 206 -0.42 -20.45 18.51
N PHE A 207 -1.47 -20.07 19.23
CA PHE A 207 -2.79 -19.87 18.62
C PHE A 207 -2.81 -18.66 17.66
N ARG A 208 -3.50 -18.85 16.55
CA ARG A 208 -3.83 -17.78 15.58
C ARG A 208 -5.31 -17.82 15.27
N VAL A 209 -5.95 -16.66 15.24
CA VAL A 209 -7.37 -16.55 14.91
C VAL A 209 -7.64 -16.80 13.42
N VAL A 210 -6.64 -16.61 12.59
CA VAL A 210 -6.73 -16.65 11.13
C VAL A 210 -5.49 -17.34 10.55
N THR A 211 -5.62 -17.98 9.40
CA THR A 211 -4.49 -18.57 8.67
C THR A 211 -3.98 -17.63 7.58
N PHE A 212 -2.74 -17.85 7.13
CA PHE A 212 -2.16 -17.09 6.02
C PHE A 212 -3.01 -17.19 4.74
N ASP A 213 -3.51 -18.38 4.42
CA ASP A 213 -4.32 -18.57 3.20
C ASP A 213 -5.68 -17.87 3.29
N GLN A 214 -6.28 -17.75 4.47
CA GLN A 214 -7.52 -17.00 4.67
C GLN A 214 -7.29 -15.50 4.46
N VAL A 215 -6.24 -14.94 5.04
CA VAL A 215 -5.84 -13.54 4.86
C VAL A 215 -5.53 -13.26 3.38
N LYS A 216 -4.74 -14.13 2.75
CA LYS A 216 -4.42 -14.04 1.31
C LYS A 216 -5.70 -14.05 0.45
N THR A 217 -6.66 -14.93 0.76
CA THR A 217 -7.92 -15.04 0.01
C THR A 217 -8.73 -13.74 0.09
N ALA A 218 -8.86 -13.14 1.27
CA ALA A 218 -9.55 -11.86 1.43
C ALA A 218 -8.86 -10.74 0.63
N TYR A 219 -7.55 -10.65 0.70
CA TYR A 219 -6.80 -9.67 -0.10
C TYR A 219 -6.87 -9.91 -1.62
N LYS A 220 -6.96 -11.16 -2.08
CA LYS A 220 -7.13 -11.43 -3.53
C LYS A 220 -8.42 -10.85 -4.08
N GLU A 221 -9.51 -10.94 -3.34
CA GLU A 221 -10.81 -10.38 -3.74
C GLU A 221 -10.73 -8.84 -3.82
N GLU A 222 -10.14 -8.21 -2.81
CA GLU A 222 -9.89 -6.77 -2.77
C GLU A 222 -9.04 -6.30 -3.96
N VAL A 223 -7.90 -6.97 -4.21
CA VAL A 223 -6.99 -6.64 -5.32
C VAL A 223 -7.70 -6.71 -6.67
N ARG A 224 -8.48 -7.78 -6.92
CA ARG A 224 -9.24 -7.92 -8.18
C ARG A 224 -10.25 -6.80 -8.37
N ALA A 225 -10.98 -6.45 -7.32
CA ALA A 225 -11.98 -5.40 -7.38
C ALA A 225 -11.34 -4.00 -7.59
N LEU A 226 -10.21 -3.71 -6.94
CA LEU A 226 -9.46 -2.48 -7.15
C LEU A 226 -8.94 -2.34 -8.59
N ILE A 227 -8.43 -3.43 -9.18
CA ILE A 227 -8.00 -3.47 -10.60
C ILE A 227 -9.21 -3.27 -11.51
N ALA A 228 -10.32 -3.96 -11.26
CA ALA A 228 -11.55 -3.83 -12.05
C ALA A 228 -12.13 -2.42 -12.02
N GLY A 229 -11.99 -1.70 -10.90
CA GLY A 229 -12.42 -0.31 -10.73
C GLY A 229 -11.49 0.72 -11.39
N GLY A 230 -10.32 0.32 -11.90
CA GLY A 230 -9.44 1.19 -12.67
C GLY A 230 -8.30 1.84 -11.86
N SER A 231 -7.78 1.18 -10.83
CA SER A 231 -6.56 1.58 -10.16
C SER A 231 -5.36 1.58 -11.12
N ASP A 232 -4.47 2.55 -11.00
CA ASP A 232 -3.21 2.65 -11.76
C ASP A 232 -2.06 1.93 -11.03
N LEU A 233 -2.15 1.82 -9.72
CA LEU A 233 -1.18 1.16 -8.84
C LEU A 233 -1.90 0.59 -7.62
N LEU A 234 -1.22 -0.31 -6.90
CA LEU A 234 -1.70 -0.87 -5.64
C LEU A 234 -0.84 -0.34 -4.49
N LEU A 235 -1.48 0.02 -3.38
CA LEU A 235 -0.82 0.57 -2.20
C LEU A 235 -1.10 -0.31 -0.98
N VAL A 236 -0.13 -1.14 -0.58
CA VAL A 236 -0.19 -1.87 0.69
C VAL A 236 0.33 -0.95 1.78
N GLU A 237 -0.58 -0.44 2.59
CA GLU A 237 -0.28 0.67 3.49
C GLU A 237 -0.55 0.37 4.97
N THR A 238 -0.01 1.26 5.82
CA THR A 238 -0.22 1.24 7.28
C THR A 238 0.09 -0.13 7.88
N ILE A 239 1.15 -0.75 7.40
CA ILE A 239 1.51 -2.10 7.77
C ILE A 239 1.95 -2.14 9.23
N PHE A 240 1.16 -2.80 10.08
CA PHE A 240 1.47 -3.11 11.48
C PHE A 240 2.14 -4.48 11.62
N ASP A 241 1.76 -5.41 10.76
CA ASP A 241 2.21 -6.80 10.74
C ASP A 241 2.78 -7.16 9.37
N SER A 242 4.08 -7.40 9.33
CA SER A 242 4.77 -7.73 8.07
C SER A 242 4.36 -9.09 7.49
N LEU A 243 3.82 -10.01 8.30
CA LEU A 243 3.32 -11.29 7.79
C LEU A 243 1.97 -11.10 7.09
N ASN A 244 1.10 -10.22 7.60
CA ASN A 244 -0.12 -9.79 6.89
C ASN A 244 0.24 -9.10 5.56
N ALA A 245 1.25 -8.21 5.58
CA ALA A 245 1.73 -7.58 4.35
C ALA A 245 2.24 -8.62 3.33
N LYS A 246 2.97 -9.64 3.76
CA LYS A 246 3.38 -10.73 2.88
C LYS A 246 2.21 -11.48 2.27
N ALA A 247 1.13 -11.69 3.03
CA ALA A 247 -0.09 -12.30 2.50
C ALA A 247 -0.73 -11.42 1.41
N ALA A 248 -0.77 -10.08 1.59
CA ALA A 248 -1.22 -9.14 0.58
C ALA A 248 -0.32 -9.17 -0.68
N LEU A 249 1.00 -9.17 -0.51
CA LEU A 249 1.94 -9.22 -1.64
C LEU A 249 1.85 -10.54 -2.43
N VAL A 250 1.65 -11.67 -1.75
CA VAL A 250 1.39 -12.96 -2.41
C VAL A 250 0.04 -12.93 -3.14
N ALA A 251 -1.00 -12.35 -2.53
CA ALA A 251 -2.30 -12.17 -3.15
C ALA A 251 -2.21 -11.36 -4.46
N ILE A 252 -1.49 -10.23 -4.45
CA ILE A 252 -1.24 -9.40 -5.63
C ILE A 252 -0.55 -10.22 -6.72
N ARG A 253 0.51 -10.95 -6.37
CA ARG A 253 1.25 -11.76 -7.34
C ARG A 253 0.38 -12.86 -7.95
N GLU A 254 -0.38 -13.58 -7.13
CA GLU A 254 -1.29 -14.61 -7.61
C GLU A 254 -2.38 -14.05 -8.54
N VAL A 255 -2.94 -12.86 -8.22
CA VAL A 255 -3.91 -12.20 -9.11
C VAL A 255 -3.28 -11.83 -10.45
N PHE A 256 -2.07 -11.29 -10.46
CA PHE A 256 -1.38 -10.96 -11.71
C PHE A 256 -1.10 -12.20 -12.57
N ASP A 257 -0.75 -13.33 -11.96
CA ASP A 257 -0.50 -14.59 -12.67
C ASP A 257 -1.81 -15.23 -13.17
N GLU A 258 -2.86 -15.28 -12.36
CA GLU A 258 -4.15 -15.89 -12.69
C GLU A 258 -4.92 -15.11 -13.75
N ASP A 259 -4.93 -13.79 -13.67
CA ASP A 259 -5.62 -12.93 -14.61
C ASP A 259 -4.80 -12.66 -15.89
N GLY A 260 -3.64 -13.28 -16.01
CA GLY A 260 -2.76 -13.15 -17.17
C GLY A 260 -2.09 -11.77 -17.30
N LEU A 261 -2.18 -10.92 -16.27
CA LEU A 261 -1.57 -9.57 -16.27
C LEU A 261 -0.05 -9.67 -16.34
N ALA A 262 0.55 -10.63 -15.62
CA ALA A 262 1.98 -10.87 -15.65
C ALA A 262 2.46 -11.29 -17.06
N ALA A 263 1.73 -12.19 -17.72
CA ALA A 263 2.05 -12.65 -19.08
C ALA A 263 1.85 -11.55 -20.13
N ALA A 264 0.93 -10.60 -19.88
CA ALA A 264 0.67 -9.47 -20.75
C ALA A 264 1.57 -8.25 -20.46
N HIS A 265 2.48 -8.32 -19.48
CA HIS A 265 3.27 -7.20 -18.95
C HIS A 265 2.42 -5.98 -18.56
N LYS A 266 1.28 -6.24 -17.95
CA LYS A 266 0.31 -5.24 -17.46
C LYS A 266 0.17 -5.27 -15.95
N GLU A 267 1.18 -5.74 -15.24
CA GLU A 267 1.23 -5.67 -13.79
C GLU A 267 1.19 -4.21 -13.33
N LEU A 268 0.35 -3.92 -12.33
CA LEU A 268 0.33 -2.59 -11.73
C LEU A 268 1.53 -2.45 -10.78
N PRO A 269 2.17 -1.25 -10.73
CA PRO A 269 3.20 -1.01 -9.73
C PRO A 269 2.62 -1.10 -8.32
N VAL A 270 3.46 -1.54 -7.37
CA VAL A 270 3.08 -1.69 -5.97
C VAL A 270 3.85 -0.68 -5.12
N MET A 271 3.14 0.11 -4.34
CA MET A 271 3.69 0.92 -3.25
C MET A 271 3.50 0.18 -1.94
N ILE A 272 4.46 0.31 -1.02
CA ILE A 272 4.42 -0.37 0.29
C ILE A 272 4.75 0.66 1.37
N SER A 273 3.93 0.74 2.43
CA SER A 273 4.17 1.69 3.52
C SER A 273 3.87 1.08 4.89
N ALA A 274 4.81 1.24 5.83
CA ALA A 274 4.67 0.74 7.19
C ALA A 274 4.27 1.83 8.18
N ALA A 275 3.57 1.42 9.24
CA ALA A 275 3.36 2.21 10.42
C ALA A 275 4.25 1.71 11.55
N VAL A 276 5.13 2.60 12.03
CA VAL A 276 6.11 2.29 13.08
C VAL A 276 5.79 3.03 14.36
N GLY A 277 6.08 2.41 15.50
CA GLY A 277 5.98 3.02 16.81
C GLY A 277 7.13 3.98 17.12
N ARG A 278 7.13 4.55 18.34
CA ARG A 278 8.15 5.49 18.79
C ARG A 278 9.57 4.89 18.86
N GLY A 279 9.69 3.57 18.91
CA GLY A 279 10.96 2.84 18.88
C GLY A 279 11.46 2.54 17.47
N GLY A 280 10.66 2.83 16.44
CA GLY A 280 10.99 2.57 15.04
C GLY A 280 10.64 1.17 14.54
N GLU A 281 9.97 0.36 15.37
CA GLU A 281 9.51 -0.96 14.99
C GLU A 281 8.05 -0.92 14.53
N THR A 282 7.68 -1.80 13.58
CA THR A 282 6.30 -2.04 13.20
C THR A 282 5.47 -2.47 14.41
N LEU A 283 4.25 -1.93 14.53
CA LEU A 283 3.49 -1.94 15.78
C LEU A 283 3.12 -3.34 16.29
N ILE A 284 3.00 -4.33 15.42
CA ILE A 284 2.61 -5.71 15.80
C ILE A 284 3.78 -6.68 15.61
N SER A 285 4.42 -6.69 14.46
CA SER A 285 5.50 -7.64 14.18
C SER A 285 6.86 -7.20 14.75
N ALA A 286 6.94 -6.01 15.35
CA ALA A 286 8.12 -5.47 16.01
C ALA A 286 9.41 -5.51 15.16
N GLN A 287 9.27 -5.26 13.86
CA GLN A 287 10.40 -5.20 12.93
C GLN A 287 10.92 -3.76 12.81
N THR A 288 12.24 -3.60 12.91
CA THR A 288 12.90 -2.34 12.57
C THR A 288 12.65 -1.97 11.10
N THR A 289 12.86 -0.72 10.72
CA THR A 289 12.72 -0.25 9.34
C THR A 289 13.59 -1.06 8.37
N GLU A 290 14.80 -1.44 8.77
CA GLU A 290 15.67 -2.31 7.98
C GLU A 290 15.11 -3.73 7.84
N ALA A 291 14.64 -4.34 8.93
CA ALA A 291 14.04 -5.67 8.91
C ALA A 291 12.76 -5.69 8.06
N PHE A 292 11.94 -4.65 8.17
CA PHE A 292 10.76 -4.47 7.33
C PHE A 292 11.14 -4.36 5.85
N TRP A 293 12.11 -3.49 5.49
CA TRP A 293 12.57 -3.37 4.11
C TRP A 293 13.05 -4.72 3.56
N ASN A 294 13.89 -5.44 4.32
CA ASN A 294 14.35 -6.77 3.93
C ASN A 294 13.22 -7.80 3.77
N ALA A 295 12.12 -7.65 4.51
CA ALA A 295 10.95 -8.52 4.41
C ALA A 295 10.14 -8.31 3.13
N VAL A 296 10.14 -7.08 2.55
CA VAL A 296 9.25 -6.72 1.43
C VAL A 296 9.98 -6.40 0.12
N LYS A 297 11.28 -6.08 0.13
CA LYS A 297 12.03 -5.66 -1.07
C LYS A 297 12.04 -6.66 -2.22
N HIS A 298 11.79 -7.95 -1.94
CA HIS A 298 11.82 -9.02 -2.94
C HIS A 298 10.76 -8.86 -4.04
N VAL A 299 9.69 -8.11 -3.81
CA VAL A 299 8.66 -7.83 -4.82
C VAL A 299 9.02 -6.64 -5.73
N ARG A 300 10.17 -5.99 -5.50
CA ARG A 300 10.64 -4.80 -6.22
C ARG A 300 9.56 -3.72 -6.33
N PRO A 301 9.09 -3.17 -5.21
CA PRO A 301 8.00 -2.20 -5.22
C PRO A 301 8.42 -0.92 -5.94
N LEU A 302 7.45 -0.15 -6.43
CA LEU A 302 7.66 1.21 -6.93
C LEU A 302 8.24 2.12 -5.84
N SER A 303 7.68 2.00 -4.64
CA SER A 303 8.17 2.73 -3.46
C SER A 303 8.02 1.91 -2.19
N VAL A 304 8.89 2.23 -1.22
CA VAL A 304 8.73 1.83 0.17
C VAL A 304 8.67 3.08 1.03
N GLY A 305 7.91 3.07 2.13
CA GLY A 305 7.77 4.26 2.95
C GLY A 305 7.22 4.02 4.33
N LEU A 306 6.96 5.15 4.99
CA LEU A 306 6.34 5.19 6.31
C LEU A 306 5.12 6.11 6.28
N ASN A 307 4.05 5.68 6.94
CA ASN A 307 2.85 6.50 7.10
C ASN A 307 2.19 6.27 8.45
N CYS A 308 1.30 7.18 8.81
CA CYS A 308 0.49 7.11 10.02
C CYS A 308 1.33 6.95 11.31
N SER A 309 0.67 6.62 12.44
CA SER A 309 1.26 6.36 13.76
C SER A 309 2.02 7.53 14.38
N LEU A 310 2.99 8.09 13.68
CA LEU A 310 3.86 9.18 14.13
C LEU A 310 3.58 10.48 13.39
N GLY A 311 3.84 11.60 14.07
CA GLY A 311 4.03 12.90 13.42
C GLY A 311 5.39 12.95 12.71
N PRO A 312 5.62 13.97 11.86
CA PRO A 312 6.80 14.04 11.02
C PRO A 312 8.11 14.17 11.81
N ASP A 313 8.09 14.84 12.95
CA ASP A 313 9.22 14.99 13.85
C ASP A 313 9.75 13.66 14.40
N LEU A 314 8.82 12.80 14.83
CA LEU A 314 9.14 11.47 15.36
C LEU A 314 9.43 10.46 14.23
N MET A 315 8.88 10.65 13.04
CA MET A 315 9.11 9.77 11.88
C MET A 315 10.50 9.99 11.26
N TYR A 316 11.05 11.18 11.32
CA TYR A 316 12.29 11.58 10.64
C TYR A 316 13.46 10.60 10.78
N PRO A 317 13.88 10.14 11.99
CA PRO A 317 15.02 9.25 12.11
C PRO A 317 14.81 7.90 11.42
N PHE A 318 13.60 7.34 11.46
CA PHE A 318 13.27 6.07 10.86
C PHE A 318 13.14 6.17 9.35
N LEU A 319 12.59 7.29 8.86
CA LEU A 319 12.55 7.59 7.44
C LEU A 319 13.97 7.77 6.87
N SER A 320 14.85 8.46 7.59
CA SER A 320 16.24 8.62 7.20
C SER A 320 16.99 7.28 7.11
N GLU A 321 16.77 6.39 8.08
CA GLU A 321 17.32 5.02 8.04
C GLU A 321 16.81 4.24 6.82
N LEU A 322 15.49 4.27 6.56
CA LEU A 322 14.88 3.60 5.42
C LEU A 322 15.41 4.17 4.10
N ALA A 323 15.49 5.49 3.98
CA ALA A 323 15.98 6.17 2.78
C ALA A 323 17.44 5.85 2.46
N ALA A 324 18.27 5.61 3.49
CA ALA A 324 19.66 5.20 3.30
C ALA A 324 19.83 3.77 2.78
N LYS A 325 18.82 2.91 2.96
CA LYS A 325 18.87 1.47 2.62
C LYS A 325 18.05 1.09 1.39
N ALA A 326 17.00 1.86 1.09
CA ALA A 326 16.10 1.56 -0.02
C ALA A 326 16.74 1.91 -1.37
N ASP A 327 16.68 0.96 -2.31
CA ASP A 327 17.10 1.09 -3.71
C ASP A 327 15.93 1.41 -4.67
N VAL A 328 14.77 1.74 -4.10
CA VAL A 328 13.53 2.16 -4.76
C VAL A 328 13.11 3.57 -4.29
N ALA A 329 12.04 4.14 -4.85
CA ALA A 329 11.51 5.41 -4.36
C ALA A 329 11.08 5.30 -2.89
N VAL A 330 11.16 6.42 -2.16
CA VAL A 330 10.75 6.50 -0.75
C VAL A 330 9.56 7.42 -0.60
N SER A 331 8.52 6.96 0.13
CA SER A 331 7.33 7.74 0.44
C SER A 331 7.23 8.07 1.93
N ALA A 332 6.69 9.26 2.23
CA ALA A 332 6.38 9.67 3.59
C ALA A 332 5.07 10.45 3.64
N TYR A 333 4.10 9.94 4.41
CA TYR A 333 2.83 10.61 4.68
C TYR A 333 2.44 10.42 6.16
N PRO A 334 3.10 11.24 7.04
CA PRO A 334 2.91 11.18 8.49
C PRO A 334 1.56 11.75 8.93
N ASN A 335 1.19 11.49 10.18
CA ASN A 335 0.09 12.20 10.82
C ASN A 335 0.41 13.69 10.97
N ALA A 336 -0.61 14.54 11.08
CA ALA A 336 -0.45 15.96 11.39
C ALA A 336 -0.06 16.18 12.87
N GLY A 337 1.06 15.59 13.27
CA GLY A 337 1.57 15.60 14.64
C GLY A 337 0.93 14.55 15.53
N LEU A 338 0.67 14.94 16.79
CA LEU A 338 0.07 14.06 17.79
C LEU A 338 -1.45 14.25 17.85
N PRO A 339 -2.21 13.22 18.27
CA PRO A 339 -3.63 13.36 18.52
C PRO A 339 -3.93 14.47 19.53
N ASN A 340 -4.81 15.40 19.15
CA ASN A 340 -5.26 16.50 19.98
C ASN A 340 -6.77 16.65 19.86
N PRO A 341 -7.56 16.16 20.83
CA PRO A 341 -9.03 16.24 20.76
C PRO A 341 -9.60 17.66 20.77
N LEU A 342 -8.77 18.66 21.12
CA LEU A 342 -9.18 20.07 21.15
C LEU A 342 -9.00 20.78 19.81
N SER A 343 -8.30 20.16 18.85
CA SER A 343 -8.15 20.72 17.51
C SER A 343 -9.29 20.27 16.60
N GLU A 344 -9.60 21.07 15.58
CA GLU A 344 -10.65 20.79 14.61
C GLU A 344 -10.39 19.51 13.81
N THR A 345 -9.13 19.23 13.50
CA THR A 345 -8.70 18.01 12.77
C THR A 345 -8.46 16.82 13.68
N GLY A 346 -8.48 17.00 15.00
CA GLY A 346 -8.10 15.98 15.99
C GLY A 346 -6.59 15.82 16.15
N PHE A 347 -5.75 16.70 15.55
CA PHE A 347 -4.29 16.66 15.58
C PHE A 347 -3.72 18.07 15.79
N ASP A 348 -2.45 18.18 16.21
CA ASP A 348 -1.89 19.44 16.71
C ASP A 348 -1.10 20.26 15.68
N LEU A 349 -0.69 19.68 14.53
CA LEU A 349 0.04 20.40 13.49
C LEU A 349 -0.89 20.93 12.40
N GLY A 350 -0.71 22.21 12.08
CA GLY A 350 -1.41 22.87 10.98
C GLY A 350 -0.68 22.74 9.63
N PRO A 351 -1.32 23.23 8.54
CA PRO A 351 -0.75 23.17 7.19
C PRO A 351 0.67 23.75 7.07
N PRO A 352 1.02 24.90 7.67
CA PRO A 352 2.38 25.45 7.61
C PRO A 352 3.42 24.57 8.29
N ASP A 353 3.06 23.89 9.38
CA ASP A 353 3.97 22.99 10.09
C ASP A 353 4.27 21.75 9.26
N MET A 354 3.23 21.13 8.69
CA MET A 354 3.39 19.97 7.82
C MET A 354 4.23 20.32 6.59
N ALA A 355 3.98 21.46 5.96
CA ALA A 355 4.79 21.97 4.85
C ALA A 355 6.28 22.14 5.22
N ARG A 356 6.56 22.70 6.40
CA ARG A 356 7.92 22.85 6.91
C ARG A 356 8.63 21.52 7.13
N PHE A 357 7.97 20.55 7.76
CA PHE A 357 8.56 19.25 8.04
C PHE A 357 8.80 18.44 6.76
N LEU A 358 7.81 18.37 5.86
CA LEU A 358 7.98 17.65 4.59
C LEU A 358 9.00 18.35 3.69
N GLY A 359 9.09 19.69 3.77
CA GLY A 359 10.17 20.48 3.15
C GLY A 359 11.56 20.10 3.66
N THR A 360 11.71 19.82 4.96
CA THR A 360 12.95 19.31 5.55
C THR A 360 13.28 17.92 5.01
N PHE A 361 12.31 16.99 4.97
CA PHE A 361 12.53 15.65 4.40
C PHE A 361 13.02 15.72 2.95
N ALA A 362 12.46 16.62 2.17
CA ALA A 362 12.85 16.83 0.78
C ALA A 362 14.24 17.48 0.65
N ALA A 363 14.55 18.50 1.45
CA ALA A 363 15.85 19.17 1.46
C ALA A 363 17.00 18.22 1.84
N ASP A 364 16.73 17.28 2.76
CA ASP A 364 17.67 16.24 3.16
C ASP A 364 17.72 15.05 2.18
N GLY A 365 16.99 15.11 1.06
CA GLY A 365 16.99 14.09 0.01
C GLY A 365 16.41 12.75 0.46
N LEU A 366 15.39 12.75 1.33
CA LEU A 366 14.85 11.52 1.91
C LEU A 366 13.69 10.93 1.11
N ILE A 367 12.95 11.75 0.33
CA ILE A 367 11.64 11.36 -0.22
C ILE A 367 11.51 11.57 -1.73
N ASN A 368 10.68 10.73 -2.35
CA ASN A 368 10.20 10.84 -3.73
C ASN A 368 8.69 11.08 -3.79
N ILE A 369 7.96 10.68 -2.74
CA ILE A 369 6.51 10.84 -2.62
C ILE A 369 6.24 11.43 -1.23
N ALA A 370 5.41 12.46 -1.17
CA ALA A 370 5.04 13.17 0.06
C ALA A 370 3.53 13.36 0.13
N GLY A 371 2.99 13.28 1.33
CA GLY A 371 1.58 13.57 1.61
C GLY A 371 1.31 13.60 3.09
N GLY A 372 0.10 13.24 3.48
CA GLY A 372 -0.28 13.21 4.89
C GLY A 372 -1.25 12.08 5.22
N CYS A 373 -1.16 11.54 6.44
CA CYS A 373 -2.12 10.60 6.99
C CYS A 373 -3.05 11.32 7.98
N CYS A 374 -3.44 10.71 9.08
CA CYS A 374 -4.42 11.26 10.02
C CYS A 374 -4.17 12.74 10.36
N GLY A 375 -5.24 13.54 10.37
CA GLY A 375 -5.21 14.98 10.61
C GLY A 375 -4.89 15.84 9.39
N ASN A 376 -4.43 15.28 8.29
CA ASN A 376 -4.11 16.05 7.09
C ASN A 376 -5.34 16.24 6.20
N THR A 377 -5.74 17.50 6.06
CA THR A 377 -6.86 17.97 5.22
C THR A 377 -6.35 18.41 3.84
N PRO A 378 -7.24 18.73 2.88
CA PRO A 378 -6.83 19.33 1.61
C PRO A 378 -5.93 20.56 1.75
N GLU A 379 -6.13 21.37 2.78
CA GLU A 379 -5.31 22.55 3.06
C GLU A 379 -3.87 22.19 3.46
N HIS A 380 -3.70 21.08 4.20
CA HIS A 380 -2.37 20.52 4.49
C HIS A 380 -1.67 20.06 3.23
N ILE A 381 -2.37 19.31 2.37
CA ILE A 381 -1.82 18.82 1.10
C ILE A 381 -1.45 19.98 0.18
N ALA A 382 -2.26 21.04 0.11
CA ALA A 382 -1.94 22.22 -0.68
C ALA A 382 -0.66 22.91 -0.19
N ALA A 383 -0.50 23.05 1.13
CA ALA A 383 0.70 23.63 1.73
C ALA A 383 1.95 22.78 1.48
N ILE A 384 1.84 21.45 1.59
CA ILE A 384 2.92 20.49 1.28
C ILE A 384 3.29 20.59 -0.20
N ALA A 385 2.31 20.53 -1.11
CA ALA A 385 2.53 20.61 -2.55
C ALA A 385 3.23 21.92 -2.95
N GLN A 386 2.84 23.02 -2.34
CA GLN A 386 3.49 24.34 -2.58
C GLN A 386 4.95 24.34 -2.07
N ALA A 387 5.20 23.82 -0.87
CA ALA A 387 6.53 23.79 -0.28
C ALA A 387 7.52 22.91 -1.07
N LEU A 388 7.01 21.86 -1.71
CA LEU A 388 7.84 20.92 -2.48
C LEU A 388 7.96 21.26 -3.96
N GLN A 389 7.36 22.35 -4.41
CA GLN A 389 7.45 22.78 -5.81
C GLN A 389 8.90 23.13 -6.19
N GLY A 390 9.43 22.44 -7.20
CA GLY A 390 10.78 22.65 -7.69
C GLY A 390 11.91 22.07 -6.82
N VAL A 391 11.54 21.34 -5.74
CA VAL A 391 12.51 20.59 -4.94
C VAL A 391 12.84 19.28 -5.65
N ALA A 392 14.14 18.95 -5.74
CA ALA A 392 14.58 17.71 -6.35
C ALA A 392 14.15 16.48 -5.50
N PRO A 393 13.71 15.40 -6.13
CA PRO A 393 13.40 14.16 -5.42
C PRO A 393 14.70 13.48 -4.92
N ARG A 394 14.55 12.56 -3.97
CA ARG A 394 15.64 11.68 -3.55
C ARG A 394 16.24 10.95 -4.75
N SER A 395 17.57 10.91 -4.84
CA SER A 395 18.27 10.10 -5.83
C SER A 395 18.11 8.61 -5.52
N ILE A 396 17.59 7.85 -6.48
CA ILE A 396 17.50 6.39 -6.38
C ILE A 396 18.78 5.82 -6.97
N ALA A 397 19.61 5.17 -6.13
CA ALA A 397 20.80 4.47 -6.62
C ALA A 397 20.32 3.29 -7.50
N ARG A 398 20.52 3.39 -8.81
CA ARG A 398 20.41 2.23 -9.70
C ARG A 398 21.68 1.42 -9.52
N GLU A 399 21.59 0.17 -9.07
CA GLU A 399 22.66 -0.78 -9.34
C GLU A 399 22.83 -0.85 -10.87
N GLU A 400 23.94 -0.32 -11.38
CA GLU A 400 24.37 -0.65 -12.72
C GLU A 400 24.55 -2.18 -12.72
N VAL A 401 23.60 -2.90 -13.31
CA VAL A 401 23.79 -4.30 -13.61
C VAL A 401 24.99 -4.37 -14.55
N ALA A 402 26.16 -4.68 -13.99
CA ALA A 402 27.37 -4.88 -14.76
C ALA A 402 27.05 -5.89 -15.89
N ALA A 403 27.21 -5.43 -17.12
CA ALA A 403 26.90 -6.13 -18.36
C ALA A 403 27.79 -7.39 -18.55
#